data_92c98f5ba8eab06f2753306474b147ac
#
_entry.id   92c98f5ba8eab06f2753306474b147ac
#
_cell.length_a   1.000
_cell.length_b   1.000
_cell.length_c   1.000
_cell.angle_alpha   90.00
_cell.angle_beta   90.00
_cell.angle_gamma   90.00
#
_symmetry.space_group_name_H-M   'P 1'
#
loop_
_entity.id
_entity.type
_entity.pdbx_description
1 polymer ?
#
loop_
_entity_poly.entity_id
_entity_poly.type
_entity_poly.pdbx_seq_one_letter_code
_entity_poly.pdbx_strand_id
1 'polypeptide(L)'
;CKSKPVQQSTTAVLCYAYDIENRSHTMFDTINTPKITFKDAIAASSAAPMYFPSYQMQDKSWMSDGSIISNNPTLIGYAYSKKILETNNIKILSMGSGQNKTKIDGVNSTNWGGVGWLRNDIIGMILDSEIHNQISDSFFEDNYLRINSPLGPVNRFLDDDSEENLEKIHLMGMEWWSEFGERTLEFLES
;
A
#
# COMPACT_ATOMS: atom_id res chain seq x y z
N CYS A 1 20.25 5.21 -7.07
CA CYS A 1 18.92 4.85 -7.64
C CYS A 1 18.22 6.00 -8.39
N LYS A 2 18.61 7.27 -8.19
CA LYS A 2 17.78 8.44 -8.61
C LYS A 2 17.44 8.54 -10.10
N SER A 3 18.23 7.99 -11.00
CA SER A 3 18.01 8.05 -12.46
C SER A 3 17.91 6.69 -13.14
N LYS A 4 17.82 5.60 -12.36
CA LYS A 4 17.82 4.25 -12.89
C LYS A 4 16.42 3.92 -13.43
N PRO A 5 16.27 3.54 -14.72
CA PRO A 5 14.99 3.12 -15.26
C PRO A 5 14.50 1.81 -14.62
N VAL A 6 13.19 1.65 -14.52
CA VAL A 6 12.58 0.43 -13.92
C VAL A 6 12.93 -0.84 -14.70
N GLN A 7 13.17 -0.75 -16.02
CA GLN A 7 13.64 -1.88 -16.85
C GLN A 7 14.97 -2.51 -16.40
N GLN A 8 15.74 -1.80 -15.57
CA GLN A 8 17.01 -2.33 -15.03
C GLN A 8 16.81 -3.15 -13.75
N SER A 9 15.56 -3.39 -13.34
CA SER A 9 15.26 -4.31 -12.26
C SER A 9 15.57 -5.75 -12.68
N THR A 10 16.04 -6.55 -11.74
CA THR A 10 16.25 -8.00 -11.93
C THR A 10 14.95 -8.80 -11.89
N THR A 11 13.90 -8.21 -11.33
CA THR A 11 12.55 -8.78 -11.24
C THR A 11 11.53 -7.81 -11.83
N ALA A 12 10.36 -8.29 -12.19
CA ALA A 12 9.26 -7.42 -12.58
C ALA A 12 8.86 -6.51 -11.41
N VAL A 13 8.71 -5.23 -11.70
CA VAL A 13 8.27 -4.21 -10.73
C VAL A 13 7.01 -3.56 -11.26
N LEU A 14 6.05 -3.36 -10.38
CA LEU A 14 4.85 -2.60 -10.62
C LEU A 14 4.68 -1.57 -9.50
N CYS A 15 4.61 -0.29 -9.85
CA CYS A 15 4.12 0.78 -9.00
C CYS A 15 2.87 1.36 -9.64
N TYR A 16 1.93 1.86 -8.85
CA TYR A 16 0.77 2.53 -9.42
C TYR A 16 0.47 3.82 -8.65
N ALA A 17 -0.13 4.77 -9.36
CA ALA A 17 -0.48 6.08 -8.85
C ALA A 17 -1.84 6.51 -9.41
N TYR A 18 -2.37 7.59 -8.87
CA TYR A 18 -3.60 8.21 -9.34
C TYR A 18 -3.28 9.49 -10.12
N ASP A 19 -3.66 9.52 -11.41
CA ASP A 19 -3.62 10.72 -12.24
C ASP A 19 -4.79 11.62 -11.86
N ILE A 20 -4.48 12.75 -11.23
CA ILE A 20 -5.51 13.65 -10.68
C ILE A 20 -6.21 14.48 -11.74
N GLU A 21 -5.57 14.72 -12.89
CA GLU A 21 -6.15 15.50 -14.00
C GLU A 21 -7.12 14.65 -14.83
N ASN A 22 -6.71 13.41 -15.14
CA ASN A 22 -7.52 12.48 -15.91
C ASN A 22 -8.45 11.61 -15.05
N ARG A 23 -8.36 11.72 -13.73
CA ARG A 23 -9.14 10.92 -12.75
C ARG A 23 -9.05 9.42 -13.02
N SER A 24 -7.86 8.94 -13.28
CA SER A 24 -7.62 7.54 -13.65
C SER A 24 -6.40 6.97 -12.92
N HIS A 25 -6.28 5.66 -12.91
CA HIS A 25 -5.08 5.00 -12.45
C HIS A 25 -3.98 5.07 -13.50
N THR A 26 -2.73 5.14 -13.06
CA THR A 26 -1.55 5.02 -13.90
C THR A 26 -0.63 3.95 -13.32
N MET A 27 -0.19 3.03 -14.16
CA MET A 27 0.72 1.96 -13.77
C MET A 27 2.12 2.23 -14.34
N PHE A 28 3.12 2.09 -13.50
CA PHE A 28 4.54 2.18 -13.86
C PHE A 28 5.16 0.80 -13.65
N ASP A 29 5.58 0.17 -14.74
CA ASP A 29 6.08 -1.19 -14.70
C ASP A 29 7.28 -1.41 -15.61
N THR A 30 7.98 -2.52 -15.39
CA THR A 30 9.19 -2.92 -16.14
C THR A 30 8.96 -3.22 -17.61
N ILE A 31 7.72 -3.50 -18.02
CA ILE A 31 7.38 -4.00 -19.36
C ILE A 31 6.76 -2.89 -20.21
N ASN A 32 5.69 -2.24 -19.70
CA ASN A 32 4.93 -1.27 -20.49
C ASN A 32 5.50 0.17 -20.36
N THR A 33 6.14 0.48 -19.24
CA THR A 33 6.74 1.80 -18.99
C THR A 33 8.23 1.73 -18.63
N PRO A 34 9.05 0.99 -19.41
CA PRO A 34 10.42 0.61 -19.02
C PRO A 34 11.36 1.79 -18.81
N LYS A 35 11.09 2.94 -19.41
CA LYS A 35 11.94 4.15 -19.34
C LYS A 35 11.68 5.01 -18.11
N ILE A 36 10.56 4.80 -17.40
CA ILE A 36 10.27 5.50 -16.15
C ILE A 36 11.37 5.20 -15.15
N THR A 37 11.81 6.22 -14.41
CA THR A 37 12.80 6.00 -13.36
C THR A 37 12.18 5.48 -12.09
N PHE A 38 12.93 4.70 -11.29
CA PHE A 38 12.48 4.30 -9.96
C PHE A 38 12.11 5.50 -9.09
N LYS A 39 12.84 6.61 -9.24
CA LYS A 39 12.52 7.85 -8.52
C LYS A 39 11.11 8.33 -8.85
N ASP A 40 10.78 8.44 -10.14
CA ASP A 40 9.49 8.99 -10.58
C ASP A 40 8.34 8.04 -10.21
N ALA A 41 8.51 6.73 -10.44
CA ALA A 41 7.50 5.73 -10.10
C ALA A 41 7.20 5.69 -8.59
N ILE A 42 8.23 5.68 -7.75
CA ILE A 42 8.09 5.67 -6.29
C ILE A 42 7.50 7.00 -5.79
N ALA A 43 8.03 8.15 -6.25
CA ALA A 43 7.55 9.45 -5.81
C ALA A 43 6.07 9.69 -6.18
N ALA A 44 5.65 9.25 -7.38
CA ALA A 44 4.26 9.30 -7.80
C ALA A 44 3.35 8.38 -6.95
N SER A 45 3.81 7.14 -6.73
CA SER A 45 3.05 6.11 -6.01
C SER A 45 2.91 6.40 -4.50
N SER A 46 3.81 7.20 -3.93
CA SER A 46 3.84 7.53 -2.49
C SER A 46 3.48 8.99 -2.17
N ALA A 47 2.94 9.74 -3.13
CA ALA A 47 2.49 11.12 -2.92
C ALA A 47 1.13 11.15 -2.21
N ALA A 48 1.10 10.69 -0.95
CA ALA A 48 -0.12 10.55 -0.15
C ALA A 48 -0.76 11.91 0.12
N PRO A 49 -2.05 12.10 -0.24
CA PRO A 49 -2.78 13.33 0.07
C PRO A 49 -2.72 13.67 1.56
N MET A 50 -2.68 14.94 1.89
CA MET A 50 -2.52 15.53 3.23
C MET A 50 -1.09 15.49 3.78
N TYR A 51 -0.24 14.52 3.40
CA TYR A 51 1.15 14.41 3.84
C TYR A 51 2.14 14.98 2.83
N PHE A 52 1.88 14.76 1.53
CA PHE A 52 2.77 15.19 0.46
C PHE A 52 2.01 15.95 -0.63
N PRO A 53 2.68 16.90 -1.31
CA PRO A 53 2.14 17.49 -2.53
C PRO A 53 2.06 16.45 -3.63
N SER A 54 1.14 16.65 -4.58
CA SER A 54 1.09 15.83 -5.80
C SER A 54 2.41 15.89 -6.56
N TYR A 55 2.81 14.78 -7.14
CA TYR A 55 4.07 14.66 -7.86
C TYR A 55 3.89 14.97 -9.35
N GLN A 56 4.68 15.92 -9.88
CA GLN A 56 4.68 16.20 -11.31
C GLN A 56 5.66 15.30 -12.04
N MET A 57 5.14 14.53 -12.99
CA MET A 57 5.92 13.68 -13.88
C MET A 57 6.67 14.51 -14.94
N GLN A 58 7.61 13.88 -15.65
CA GLN A 58 8.40 14.55 -16.71
C GLN A 58 7.53 14.99 -17.89
N ASP A 59 6.46 14.28 -18.19
CA ASP A 59 5.47 14.60 -19.22
C ASP A 59 4.45 15.67 -18.81
N LYS A 60 4.63 16.24 -17.59
CA LYS A 60 3.79 17.27 -16.97
C LYS A 60 2.50 16.76 -16.33
N SER A 61 2.15 15.50 -16.44
CA SER A 61 1.02 14.93 -15.70
C SER A 61 1.23 14.99 -14.17
N TRP A 62 0.15 15.07 -13.41
CA TRP A 62 0.17 15.19 -11.96
C TRP A 62 -0.38 13.93 -11.29
N MET A 63 0.45 13.35 -10.42
CA MET A 63 0.16 12.09 -9.73
C MET A 63 -0.05 12.29 -8.24
N SER A 64 -0.91 11.47 -7.68
CA SER A 64 -1.08 11.25 -6.25
C SER A 64 -0.93 9.77 -5.94
N ASP A 65 -0.83 9.44 -4.66
CA ASP A 65 -0.65 8.07 -4.15
C ASP A 65 -1.67 7.08 -4.72
N GLY A 66 -1.21 5.90 -5.05
CA GLY A 66 -2.05 4.80 -5.51
C GLY A 66 -3.05 4.29 -4.48
N SER A 67 -2.85 4.57 -3.19
CA SER A 67 -3.78 4.21 -2.12
C SER A 67 -5.19 4.79 -2.30
N ILE A 68 -5.33 5.89 -3.04
CA ILE A 68 -6.64 6.44 -3.44
C ILE A 68 -7.48 5.40 -4.20
N ILE A 69 -6.81 4.51 -4.96
CA ILE A 69 -7.46 3.44 -5.73
C ILE A 69 -7.59 2.20 -4.88
N SER A 70 -6.49 1.79 -4.28
CA SER A 70 -6.41 0.58 -3.46
C SER A 70 -5.20 0.62 -2.53
N ASN A 71 -5.43 0.68 -1.22
CA ASN A 71 -4.34 0.63 -0.24
C ASN A 71 -3.70 -0.77 -0.15
N ASN A 72 -4.42 -1.81 -0.52
CA ASN A 72 -3.88 -3.16 -0.66
C ASN A 72 -3.78 -3.54 -2.14
N PRO A 73 -2.57 -3.59 -2.73
CA PRO A 73 -2.36 -3.82 -4.17
C PRO A 73 -2.46 -5.28 -4.60
N THR A 74 -2.82 -6.22 -3.73
CA THR A 74 -2.82 -7.66 -3.98
C THR A 74 -3.54 -8.05 -5.28
N LEU A 75 -4.78 -7.59 -5.47
CA LEU A 75 -5.56 -7.93 -6.66
C LEU A 75 -5.01 -7.29 -7.94
N ILE A 76 -4.46 -6.08 -7.82
CA ILE A 76 -3.80 -5.37 -8.93
C ILE A 76 -2.55 -6.13 -9.34
N GLY A 77 -1.72 -6.52 -8.36
CA GLY A 77 -0.49 -7.29 -8.59
C GLY A 77 -0.77 -8.66 -9.21
N TYR A 78 -1.81 -9.36 -8.72
CA TYR A 78 -2.25 -10.63 -9.29
C TYR A 78 -2.70 -10.48 -10.75
N ALA A 79 -3.59 -9.53 -11.03
CA ALA A 79 -4.09 -9.29 -12.38
C ALA A 79 -2.95 -8.93 -13.35
N TYR A 80 -2.00 -8.10 -12.90
CA TYR A 80 -0.79 -7.77 -13.65
C TYR A 80 0.06 -9.02 -13.92
N SER A 81 0.38 -9.79 -12.89
CA SER A 81 1.21 -11.00 -13.02
C SER A 81 0.58 -12.01 -13.97
N LYS A 82 -0.71 -12.26 -13.84
CA LYS A 82 -1.42 -13.19 -14.72
C LYS A 82 -1.43 -12.76 -16.17
N LYS A 83 -1.65 -11.46 -16.44
CA LYS A 83 -1.76 -10.92 -17.79
C LYS A 83 -0.41 -10.69 -18.47
N ILE A 84 0.55 -10.15 -17.73
CA ILE A 84 1.82 -9.65 -18.27
C ILE A 84 2.92 -10.69 -18.19
N LEU A 85 2.97 -11.48 -17.12
CA LEU A 85 3.95 -12.56 -16.93
C LEU A 85 3.43 -13.91 -17.45
N GLU A 86 2.19 -13.95 -17.93
CA GLU A 86 1.54 -15.13 -18.53
C GLU A 86 1.64 -16.38 -17.64
N THR A 87 1.58 -16.20 -16.31
CA THR A 87 1.67 -17.30 -15.35
C THR A 87 0.34 -17.52 -14.61
N ASN A 88 0.03 -18.79 -14.34
CA ASN A 88 -1.09 -19.18 -13.47
C ASN A 88 -0.62 -19.72 -12.12
N ASN A 89 0.67 -20.00 -11.96
CA ASN A 89 1.25 -20.42 -10.69
C ASN A 89 1.76 -19.21 -9.95
N ILE A 90 0.89 -18.59 -9.15
CA ILE A 90 1.15 -17.34 -8.44
C ILE A 90 0.91 -17.57 -6.96
N LYS A 91 1.94 -17.38 -6.14
CA LYS A 91 1.83 -17.22 -4.70
C LYS A 91 1.97 -15.76 -4.35
N ILE A 92 1.22 -15.30 -3.37
CA ILE A 92 1.14 -13.89 -3.00
C ILE A 92 1.46 -13.71 -1.53
N LEU A 93 2.60 -13.08 -1.26
CA LEU A 93 2.92 -12.55 0.06
C LEU A 93 2.53 -11.07 0.10
N SER A 94 1.50 -10.74 0.87
CA SER A 94 0.99 -9.38 1.03
C SER A 94 1.42 -8.81 2.38
N MET A 95 2.12 -7.69 2.36
CA MET A 95 2.66 -7.05 3.56
C MET A 95 1.98 -5.70 3.79
N GLY A 96 1.41 -5.50 4.97
CA GLY A 96 0.85 -4.23 5.41
C GLY A 96 1.79 -3.45 6.32
N SER A 97 1.40 -2.24 6.68
CA SER A 97 2.13 -1.35 7.58
C SER A 97 1.45 -1.16 8.94
N GLY A 98 0.45 -1.98 9.23
CA GLY A 98 -0.34 -1.92 10.46
C GLY A 98 -1.77 -1.43 10.25
N GLN A 99 -2.65 -1.80 11.17
CA GLN A 99 -4.06 -1.41 11.15
C GLN A 99 -4.36 -0.48 12.33
N ASN A 100 -4.99 0.66 12.05
CA ASN A 100 -5.55 1.48 13.11
C ASN A 100 -6.87 0.88 13.60
N LYS A 101 -6.89 0.34 14.80
CA LYS A 101 -8.10 -0.22 15.44
C LYS A 101 -8.74 0.73 16.46
N THR A 102 -8.41 2.01 16.42
CA THR A 102 -9.00 3.02 17.32
C THR A 102 -10.51 3.09 17.06
N LYS A 103 -11.27 2.86 18.13
CA LYS A 103 -12.74 2.91 18.07
C LYS A 103 -13.23 4.33 17.92
N ILE A 104 -14.20 4.52 17.07
CA ILE A 104 -14.90 5.78 16.87
C ILE A 104 -16.25 5.69 17.56
N ASP A 105 -16.64 6.75 18.26
CA ASP A 105 -17.94 6.82 18.92
C ASP A 105 -19.04 7.04 17.88
N GLY A 106 -19.80 5.97 17.62
CA GLY A 106 -20.89 5.99 16.66
C GLY A 106 -22.03 6.96 17.01
N VAL A 107 -22.28 7.19 18.30
CA VAL A 107 -23.33 8.14 18.75
C VAL A 107 -22.95 9.56 18.36
N ASN A 108 -21.71 9.95 18.57
CA ASN A 108 -21.21 11.27 18.20
C ASN A 108 -21.23 11.49 16.68
N SER A 109 -21.12 10.42 15.87
CA SER A 109 -21.10 10.52 14.42
C SER A 109 -22.42 10.99 13.81
N THR A 110 -23.53 10.88 14.51
CA THR A 110 -24.85 11.32 14.03
C THR A 110 -24.94 12.81 13.71
N ASN A 111 -24.05 13.60 14.32
CA ASN A 111 -23.99 15.05 14.13
C ASN A 111 -22.82 15.50 13.23
N TRP A 112 -22.11 14.59 12.59
CA TRP A 112 -20.97 14.93 11.75
C TRP A 112 -21.42 15.36 10.36
N GLY A 113 -21.08 16.60 9.97
CA GLY A 113 -21.03 17.01 8.56
C GLY A 113 -19.67 16.63 7.95
N GLY A 114 -19.41 17.05 6.71
CA GLY A 114 -18.16 16.71 6.01
C GLY A 114 -16.89 17.04 6.81
N VAL A 115 -16.85 18.17 7.52
CA VAL A 115 -15.73 18.56 8.39
C VAL A 115 -15.60 17.61 9.59
N GLY A 116 -16.72 17.16 10.16
CA GLY A 116 -16.74 16.20 11.26
C GLY A 116 -16.14 14.87 10.84
N TRP A 117 -16.50 14.35 9.70
CA TRP A 117 -15.94 13.11 9.14
C TRP A 117 -14.43 13.23 8.88
N LEU A 118 -13.96 14.35 8.30
CA LEU A 118 -12.52 14.58 8.09
C LEU A 118 -11.74 14.62 9.40
N ARG A 119 -12.28 15.28 10.44
CA ARG A 119 -11.64 15.35 11.77
C ARG A 119 -11.57 13.99 12.47
N ASN A 120 -12.51 13.11 12.17
CA ASN A 120 -12.62 11.77 12.76
C ASN A 120 -12.10 10.68 11.82
N ASP A 121 -11.16 11.02 10.95
CA ASP A 121 -10.32 10.08 10.21
C ASP A 121 -11.07 9.22 9.17
N ILE A 122 -12.02 9.81 8.44
CA ILE A 122 -12.70 9.10 7.35
C ILE A 122 -11.73 8.49 6.34
N ILE A 123 -10.61 9.16 6.08
CA ILE A 123 -9.60 8.68 5.12
C ILE A 123 -8.91 7.43 5.69
N GLY A 124 -8.47 7.45 6.94
CA GLY A 124 -7.91 6.26 7.60
C GLY A 124 -8.88 5.09 7.60
N MET A 125 -10.17 5.32 7.88
CA MET A 125 -11.19 4.25 7.81
C MET A 125 -11.30 3.61 6.43
N ILE A 126 -11.19 4.39 5.36
CA ILE A 126 -11.22 3.89 3.99
C ILE A 126 -9.95 3.09 3.69
N LEU A 127 -8.78 3.61 4.10
CA LEU A 127 -7.49 2.97 3.88
C LEU A 127 -7.30 1.70 4.71
N ASP A 128 -7.82 1.67 5.93
CA ASP A 128 -7.76 0.51 6.83
C ASP A 128 -8.80 -0.59 6.50
N SER A 129 -9.58 -0.40 5.44
CA SER A 129 -10.54 -1.41 5.00
C SER A 129 -9.84 -2.69 4.57
N GLU A 130 -10.10 -3.78 5.28
CA GLU A 130 -9.54 -5.11 4.98
C GLU A 130 -10.37 -5.88 3.93
N ILE A 131 -11.27 -5.21 3.21
CA ILE A 131 -12.12 -5.89 2.21
C ILE A 131 -11.29 -6.59 1.12
N HIS A 132 -10.21 -5.95 0.63
CA HIS A 132 -9.34 -6.56 -0.35
C HIS A 132 -8.59 -7.78 0.21
N ASN A 133 -8.21 -7.75 1.50
CA ASN A 133 -7.62 -8.90 2.17
C ASN A 133 -8.61 -10.06 2.26
N GLN A 134 -9.84 -9.80 2.71
CA GLN A 134 -10.88 -10.82 2.82
C GLN A 134 -11.22 -11.47 1.47
N ILE A 135 -11.30 -10.67 0.40
CA ILE A 135 -11.51 -11.17 -0.96
C ILE A 135 -10.31 -12.03 -1.39
N SER A 136 -9.09 -11.55 -1.15
CA SER A 136 -7.87 -12.26 -1.54
C SER A 136 -7.70 -13.59 -0.81
N ASP A 137 -7.94 -13.60 0.49
CA ASP A 137 -7.91 -14.80 1.33
C ASP A 137 -8.88 -15.86 0.82
N SER A 138 -10.13 -15.46 0.55
CA SER A 138 -11.16 -16.36 0.03
C SER A 138 -10.90 -16.84 -1.42
N PHE A 139 -10.19 -16.05 -2.22
CA PHE A 139 -9.98 -16.34 -3.64
C PHE A 139 -8.71 -17.15 -3.91
N PHE A 140 -7.64 -16.90 -3.15
CA PHE A 140 -6.34 -17.51 -3.37
C PHE A 140 -6.03 -18.68 -2.43
N GLU A 141 -6.81 -18.79 -1.34
CA GLU A 141 -6.67 -19.88 -0.36
C GLU A 141 -5.20 -20.05 0.11
N ASP A 142 -4.64 -21.24 -0.01
CA ASP A 142 -3.27 -21.55 0.40
C ASP A 142 -2.17 -20.82 -0.39
N ASN A 143 -2.52 -20.15 -1.49
CA ASN A 143 -1.58 -19.34 -2.27
C ASN A 143 -1.50 -17.87 -1.82
N TYR A 144 -2.11 -17.54 -0.68
CA TYR A 144 -2.12 -16.17 -0.14
C TYR A 144 -1.67 -16.16 1.32
N LEU A 145 -0.73 -15.29 1.63
CA LEU A 145 -0.35 -14.97 3.00
C LEU A 145 -0.34 -13.46 3.21
N ARG A 146 -1.12 -12.98 4.17
CA ARG A 146 -1.12 -11.58 4.60
C ARG A 146 -0.39 -11.43 5.92
N ILE A 147 0.59 -10.52 5.94
CA ILE A 147 1.26 -10.05 7.15
C ILE A 147 0.73 -8.66 7.45
N ASN A 148 -0.09 -8.51 8.46
CA ASN A 148 -0.62 -7.24 8.93
C ASN A 148 -1.30 -7.43 10.29
N SER A 149 -0.97 -6.61 11.27
CA SER A 149 -1.53 -6.65 12.63
C SER A 149 -1.90 -5.23 13.10
N PRO A 150 -2.64 -5.09 14.21
CA PRO A 150 -2.91 -3.78 14.77
C PRO A 150 -1.62 -3.00 15.09
N LEU A 151 -1.65 -1.68 14.89
CA LEU A 151 -0.53 -0.78 15.19
C LEU A 151 -0.10 -0.79 16.66
N GLY A 152 -0.98 -1.22 17.58
CA GLY A 152 -0.67 -1.20 19.01
C GLY A 152 -0.31 0.21 19.49
N PRO A 153 0.88 0.40 20.09
CA PRO A 153 1.32 1.70 20.63
C PRO A 153 1.92 2.64 19.58
N VAL A 154 2.09 2.18 18.32
CA VAL A 154 2.66 2.99 17.23
C VAL A 154 1.69 4.09 16.83
N ASN A 155 2.21 5.30 16.62
CA ASN A 155 1.40 6.41 16.15
C ASN A 155 0.96 6.17 14.69
N ARG A 156 -0.32 6.41 14.42
CA ARG A 156 -0.91 6.25 13.09
C ARG A 156 -0.51 7.31 12.07
N PHE A 157 0.03 8.46 12.51
CA PHE A 157 0.40 9.53 11.62
C PHE A 157 1.74 9.24 10.94
N LEU A 158 1.76 9.36 9.60
CA LEU A 158 2.92 9.02 8.76
C LEU A 158 4.10 9.98 8.94
N ASP A 159 3.87 11.15 9.51
CA ASP A 159 4.86 12.21 9.73
C ASP A 159 5.41 12.27 11.17
N ASP A 160 5.07 11.30 12.02
CA ASP A 160 5.67 11.17 13.33
C ASP A 160 7.01 10.42 13.27
N ASP A 161 8.08 11.16 13.09
CA ASP A 161 9.47 10.71 13.05
C ASP A 161 10.19 10.82 14.41
N SER A 162 9.44 10.98 15.52
CA SER A 162 10.01 11.00 16.86
C SER A 162 10.76 9.72 17.20
N GLU A 163 11.87 9.82 17.93
CA GLU A 163 12.66 8.67 18.36
C GLU A 163 11.79 7.63 19.10
N GLU A 164 10.84 8.11 19.91
CA GLU A 164 9.90 7.25 20.64
C GLU A 164 9.03 6.44 19.67
N ASN A 165 8.48 7.06 18.62
CA ASN A 165 7.64 6.36 17.66
C ASN A 165 8.45 5.41 16.76
N LEU A 166 9.66 5.79 16.37
CA LEU A 166 10.57 4.94 15.60
C LEU A 166 10.95 3.67 16.39
N GLU A 167 11.20 3.79 17.70
CA GLU A 167 11.43 2.61 18.57
C GLU A 167 10.19 1.71 18.64
N LYS A 168 8.98 2.27 18.78
CA LYS A 168 7.74 1.49 18.74
C LYS A 168 7.56 0.75 17.42
N ILE A 169 7.88 1.38 16.28
CA ILE A 169 7.84 0.73 14.96
C ILE A 169 8.84 -0.43 14.89
N HIS A 170 10.05 -0.22 15.41
CA HIS A 170 11.07 -1.28 15.46
C HIS A 170 10.60 -2.48 16.28
N LEU A 171 10.07 -2.25 17.48
CA LEU A 171 9.54 -3.29 18.35
C LEU A 171 8.37 -4.03 17.69
N MET A 172 7.43 -3.31 17.06
CA MET A 172 6.33 -3.89 16.30
C MET A 172 6.86 -4.82 15.18
N GLY A 173 7.90 -4.42 14.47
CA GLY A 173 8.52 -5.27 13.44
C GLY A 173 9.08 -6.57 14.02
N MET A 174 9.69 -6.52 15.19
CA MET A 174 10.19 -7.72 15.87
C MET A 174 9.07 -8.64 16.37
N GLU A 175 8.00 -8.05 16.91
CA GLU A 175 6.79 -8.80 17.32
C GLU A 175 6.15 -9.48 16.12
N TRP A 176 6.00 -8.80 14.98
CA TRP A 176 5.47 -9.39 13.76
C TRP A 176 6.36 -10.51 13.21
N TRP A 177 7.68 -10.38 13.31
CA TRP A 177 8.56 -11.48 12.94
C TRP A 177 8.37 -12.68 13.84
N SER A 178 8.17 -12.48 15.14
CA SER A 178 7.86 -13.57 16.08
C SER A 178 6.50 -14.23 15.79
N GLU A 179 5.52 -13.47 15.32
CA GLU A 179 4.16 -13.95 15.03
C GLU A 179 4.09 -14.66 13.66
N PHE A 180 4.68 -14.05 12.63
CA PHE A 180 4.49 -14.47 11.23
C PHE A 180 5.72 -15.14 10.61
N GLY A 181 6.90 -15.06 11.23
CA GLY A 181 8.17 -15.41 10.59
C GLY A 181 8.23 -16.86 10.13
N GLU A 182 7.92 -17.82 11.01
CA GLU A 182 7.94 -19.25 10.67
C GLU A 182 6.98 -19.57 9.53
N ARG A 183 5.72 -19.14 9.65
CA ARG A 183 4.69 -19.32 8.62
C ARG A 183 5.08 -18.65 7.28
N THR A 184 5.79 -17.53 7.34
CA THR A 184 6.27 -16.85 6.13
C THR A 184 7.34 -17.66 5.42
N LEU A 185 8.29 -18.23 6.17
CA LEU A 185 9.33 -19.08 5.60
C LEU A 185 8.72 -20.33 4.97
N GLU A 186 7.84 -21.03 5.68
CA GLU A 186 7.12 -22.20 5.15
C GLU A 186 6.35 -21.86 3.86
N PHE A 187 5.65 -20.73 3.85
CA PHE A 187 4.91 -20.26 2.67
C PHE A 187 5.80 -20.00 1.46
N LEU A 188 7.01 -19.47 1.66
CA LEU A 188 7.95 -19.19 0.58
C LEU A 188 8.65 -20.46 0.06
N GLU A 189 8.80 -21.49 0.89
CA GLU A 189 9.46 -22.76 0.54
C GLU A 189 8.50 -23.78 -0.09
N SER A 190 7.19 -23.68 0.17
CA SER A 190 6.17 -24.56 -0.39
C SER A 190 5.84 -24.21 -1.84
#